data_1b4edd8f79b4a42cb472eea7b4bee900
#
_entry.id   1b4edd8f79b4a42cb472eea7b4bee900
#
_cell.length_a   1.000
_cell.length_b   1.000
_cell.length_c   1.000
_cell.angle_alpha   90.00
_cell.angle_beta   90.00
_cell.angle_gamma   90.00
#
_symmetry.space_group_name_H-M   'P 1'
#
loop_
_entity.id
_entity.type
_entity.pdbx_description
1 polymer ?
#
loop_
_entity_poly.entity_id
_entity_poly.type
_entity_poly.pdbx_seq_one_letter_code
_entity_poly.pdbx_strand_id
1 'polypeptide(L)'
;TVVNLTKSRGTLENVSLKLLALNLMHGDPEIDNLYITANNYKKLIASVPEEILLLVDTTSLDKTVNLFKEYKYSDSRNYLHELFNGSSAFYSYNALSSIIIRRQGNSDLIEIAYTSTDPGITWNTVKLVSEELKYSYNNLRYQTANDIVKYYEEELKKLRVQLNKQENELTDYNVKNSVIN
;
A
#
# COMPACT_ATOMS: atom_id res chain seq x y z
N THR A 1 -11.80 -6.90 1.83
CA THR A 1 -11.88 -6.39 0.45
C THR A 1 -10.77 -5.38 0.20
N VAL A 2 -10.38 -5.16 -1.07
CA VAL A 2 -9.31 -4.19 -1.46
C VAL A 2 -9.63 -2.79 -0.95
N VAL A 3 -10.91 -2.37 -0.98
CA VAL A 3 -11.36 -1.07 -0.44
C VAL A 3 -11.01 -0.92 1.03
N ASN A 4 -11.24 -1.97 1.85
CA ASN A 4 -10.91 -1.93 3.27
C ASN A 4 -9.39 -1.86 3.52
N LEU A 5 -8.60 -2.56 2.70
CA LEU A 5 -7.13 -2.49 2.77
C LEU A 5 -6.63 -1.08 2.44
N THR A 6 -7.19 -0.45 1.41
CA THR A 6 -6.80 0.92 1.00
C THR A 6 -7.18 1.95 2.07
N LYS A 7 -8.24 1.73 2.84
CA LYS A 7 -8.64 2.57 4.00
C LYS A 7 -7.98 2.16 5.31
N SER A 8 -7.11 1.16 5.30
CA SER A 8 -6.40 0.76 6.50
C SER A 8 -5.52 1.89 7.04
N ARG A 9 -5.32 1.90 8.35
CA ARG A 9 -4.49 2.94 9.01
C ARG A 9 -3.07 2.99 8.42
N GLY A 10 -2.46 1.84 8.15
CA GLY A 10 -1.12 1.78 7.56
C GLY A 10 -1.05 2.33 6.13
N THR A 11 -2.08 2.09 5.32
CA THR A 11 -2.16 2.66 3.97
C THR A 11 -2.33 4.18 4.01
N LEU A 12 -3.24 4.68 4.84
CA LEU A 12 -3.44 6.13 5.00
C LEU A 12 -2.23 6.83 5.59
N GLU A 13 -1.48 6.15 6.46
CA GLU A 13 -0.20 6.64 6.96
C GLU A 13 0.83 6.77 5.84
N ASN A 14 0.94 5.77 4.98
CA ASN A 14 1.83 5.83 3.81
C ASN A 14 1.44 6.97 2.85
N VAL A 15 0.14 7.17 2.62
CA VAL A 15 -0.38 8.31 1.84
C VAL A 15 -0.01 9.63 2.51
N SER A 16 -0.16 9.76 3.83
CA SER A 16 0.21 10.95 4.59
C SER A 16 1.68 11.32 4.42
N LEU A 17 2.59 10.34 4.57
CA LEU A 17 4.04 10.56 4.43
C LEU A 17 4.41 10.93 2.99
N LYS A 18 3.82 10.27 1.99
CA LYS A 18 4.02 10.62 0.58
C LYS A 18 3.51 12.01 0.25
N LEU A 19 2.34 12.38 0.77
CA LEU A 19 1.75 13.69 0.56
C LEU A 19 2.61 14.80 1.18
N LEU A 20 3.08 14.61 2.42
CA LEU A 20 4.00 15.51 3.09
C LEU A 20 5.30 15.66 2.28
N ALA A 21 5.89 14.55 1.85
CA ALA A 21 7.12 14.54 1.06
C ALA A 21 6.95 15.33 -0.25
N LEU A 22 5.87 15.08 -1.00
CA LEU A 22 5.57 15.82 -2.25
C LEU A 22 5.42 17.32 -2.00
N ASN A 23 4.74 17.71 -0.93
CA ASN A 23 4.52 19.11 -0.61
C ASN A 23 5.84 19.81 -0.18
N LEU A 24 6.70 19.11 0.57
CA LEU A 24 8.01 19.66 0.96
C LEU A 24 9.00 19.73 -0.21
N MET A 25 8.94 18.75 -1.13
CA MET A 25 9.82 18.69 -2.31
C MET A 25 9.48 19.75 -3.37
N HIS A 26 8.19 20.05 -3.54
CA HIS A 26 7.70 20.82 -4.71
C HIS A 26 6.92 22.09 -4.33
N GLY A 27 6.65 22.31 -3.05
CA GLY A 27 5.95 23.51 -2.61
C GLY A 27 6.77 24.78 -2.88
N ASP A 28 6.07 25.88 -3.10
CA ASP A 28 6.66 27.20 -3.29
C ASP A 28 5.94 28.20 -2.37
N PRO A 29 6.68 29.04 -1.63
CA PRO A 29 6.05 30.02 -0.73
C PRO A 29 5.40 31.19 -1.47
N GLU A 30 5.73 31.43 -2.73
CA GLU A 30 5.24 32.59 -3.48
C GLU A 30 4.22 32.23 -4.57
N ILE A 31 4.21 30.97 -5.03
CA ILE A 31 3.41 30.54 -6.18
C ILE A 31 2.58 29.31 -5.84
N ASP A 32 1.27 29.40 -6.05
CA ASP A 32 0.39 28.23 -6.01
C ASP A 32 0.77 27.24 -7.10
N ASN A 33 0.87 25.96 -6.75
CA ASN A 33 1.24 24.92 -7.70
C ASN A 33 0.35 23.67 -7.59
N LEU A 34 0.69 22.65 -8.37
CA LEU A 34 -0.08 21.39 -8.42
C LEU A 34 0.01 20.55 -7.15
N TYR A 35 0.88 20.89 -6.20
CA TYR A 35 1.10 20.11 -4.99
C TYR A 35 0.45 20.75 -3.78
N ILE A 36 0.61 22.06 -3.61
CA ILE A 36 0.10 22.82 -2.46
C ILE A 36 0.01 24.30 -2.82
N THR A 37 -0.94 25.01 -2.24
CA THR A 37 -1.01 26.47 -2.38
C THR A 37 0.10 27.18 -1.59
N ALA A 38 0.57 28.32 -2.07
CA ALA A 38 1.65 29.10 -1.44
C ALA A 38 1.35 29.43 0.04
N ASN A 39 0.11 29.79 0.34
CA ASN A 39 -0.29 30.09 1.72
C ASN A 39 -0.22 28.87 2.64
N ASN A 40 -0.66 27.69 2.17
CA ASN A 40 -0.58 26.46 2.96
C ASN A 40 0.86 25.95 3.05
N TYR A 41 1.67 26.17 2.02
CA TYR A 41 3.09 25.84 2.07
C TYR A 41 3.85 26.69 3.09
N LYS A 42 3.60 28.02 3.14
CA LYS A 42 4.16 28.90 4.19
C LYS A 42 3.83 28.38 5.59
N LYS A 43 2.59 27.98 5.83
CA LYS A 43 2.16 27.41 7.12
C LYS A 43 2.85 26.08 7.42
N LEU A 44 2.97 25.22 6.40
CA LEU A 44 3.65 23.94 6.52
C LEU A 44 5.12 24.14 6.94
N ILE A 45 5.89 24.92 6.18
CA ILE A 45 7.32 25.17 6.47
C ILE A 45 7.51 25.80 7.86
N ALA A 46 6.60 26.69 8.28
CA ALA A 46 6.67 27.29 9.61
C ALA A 46 6.41 26.31 10.76
N SER A 47 5.75 25.19 10.49
CA SER A 47 5.39 24.17 11.49
C SER A 47 6.28 22.92 11.48
N VAL A 48 6.99 22.68 10.36
CA VAL A 48 7.84 21.49 10.21
C VAL A 48 9.20 21.75 10.86
N PRO A 49 9.67 20.88 11.76
CA PRO A 49 11.01 20.96 12.35
C PRO A 49 12.11 20.85 11.30
N GLU A 50 13.23 21.53 11.55
CA GLU A 50 14.40 21.53 10.64
C GLU A 50 14.92 20.10 10.38
N GLU A 51 14.90 19.24 11.38
CA GLU A 51 15.30 17.83 11.26
C GLU A 51 14.51 17.06 10.21
N ILE A 52 13.22 17.39 10.02
CA ILE A 52 12.38 16.79 8.96
C ILE A 52 12.73 17.37 7.59
N LEU A 53 12.98 18.67 7.51
CA LEU A 53 13.39 19.32 6.27
C LEU A 53 14.71 18.76 5.74
N LEU A 54 15.65 18.41 6.62
CA LEU A 54 16.93 17.78 6.26
C LEU A 54 16.78 16.35 5.71
N LEU A 55 15.65 15.68 5.97
CA LEU A 55 15.37 14.34 5.40
C LEU A 55 14.82 14.39 3.97
N VAL A 56 14.48 15.58 3.46
CA VAL A 56 13.87 15.73 2.13
C VAL A 56 14.95 15.62 1.05
N ASP A 57 14.91 14.54 0.27
CA ASP A 57 15.68 14.40 -0.95
C ASP A 57 14.84 14.88 -2.14
N THR A 58 15.17 16.05 -2.68
CA THR A 58 14.43 16.68 -3.79
C THR A 58 14.48 15.87 -5.10
N THR A 59 15.33 14.85 -5.18
CA THR A 59 15.50 14.03 -6.38
C THR A 59 14.68 12.74 -6.36
N SER A 60 14.25 12.27 -5.17
CA SER A 60 13.58 10.97 -5.03
C SER A 60 12.52 10.99 -3.92
N LEU A 61 11.26 10.86 -4.35
CA LEU A 61 10.12 10.69 -3.43
C LEU A 61 10.27 9.45 -2.54
N ASP A 62 10.62 8.31 -3.14
CA ASP A 62 10.73 7.04 -2.39
C ASP A 62 11.82 7.11 -1.32
N LYS A 63 12.94 7.75 -1.62
CA LYS A 63 14.02 7.94 -0.64
C LYS A 63 13.58 8.83 0.50
N THR A 64 12.92 9.97 0.21
CA THR A 64 12.35 10.85 1.23
C THR A 64 11.34 10.12 2.11
N VAL A 65 10.42 9.37 1.50
CA VAL A 65 9.40 8.60 2.24
C VAL A 65 10.03 7.52 3.11
N ASN A 66 11.08 6.84 2.66
CA ASN A 66 11.79 5.85 3.47
C ASN A 66 12.49 6.50 4.68
N LEU A 67 13.17 7.63 4.49
CA LEU A 67 13.76 8.38 5.59
C LEU A 67 12.70 8.87 6.59
N PHE A 68 11.53 9.32 6.11
CA PHE A 68 10.41 9.68 6.98
C PHE A 68 9.88 8.49 7.78
N LYS A 69 9.81 7.31 7.19
CA LYS A 69 9.43 6.08 7.90
C LYS A 69 10.43 5.73 8.98
N GLU A 70 11.72 5.71 8.65
CA GLU A 70 12.79 5.43 9.61
C GLU A 70 12.75 6.41 10.79
N TYR A 71 12.64 7.71 10.51
CA TYR A 71 12.49 8.73 11.54
C TYR A 71 11.24 8.52 12.38
N LYS A 72 10.08 8.26 11.75
CA LYS A 72 8.81 8.07 12.46
C LYS A 72 8.86 6.88 13.40
N TYR A 73 9.50 5.78 13.02
CA TYR A 73 9.60 4.57 13.85
C TYR A 73 10.73 4.62 14.87
N SER A 74 11.61 5.63 14.83
CA SER A 74 12.68 5.78 15.82
C SER A 74 12.16 6.21 17.20
N ASP A 75 11.10 7.02 17.25
CA ASP A 75 10.45 7.45 18.49
C ASP A 75 8.94 7.65 18.27
N SER A 76 8.13 7.12 19.18
CA SER A 76 6.66 7.23 19.13
C SER A 76 6.12 8.64 19.43
N ARG A 77 6.96 9.58 19.78
CA ARG A 77 6.61 10.97 20.12
C ARG A 77 7.20 12.00 19.17
N ASN A 78 7.77 11.58 18.04
CA ASN A 78 8.33 12.52 17.10
C ASN A 78 7.25 13.25 16.27
N TYR A 79 7.67 14.30 15.59
CA TYR A 79 6.80 15.17 14.79
C TYR A 79 5.92 14.40 13.78
N LEU A 80 6.47 13.42 13.05
CA LEU A 80 5.70 12.67 12.04
C LEU A 80 4.63 11.77 12.66
N HIS A 81 4.90 11.24 13.85
CA HIS A 81 3.91 10.50 14.61
C HIS A 81 2.76 11.41 15.07
N GLU A 82 3.07 12.58 15.61
CA GLU A 82 2.09 13.57 16.05
C GLU A 82 1.30 14.16 14.88
N LEU A 83 1.95 14.42 13.74
CA LEU A 83 1.31 14.94 12.52
C LEU A 83 0.19 14.01 12.04
N PHE A 84 0.44 12.70 12.03
CA PHE A 84 -0.54 11.71 11.57
C PHE A 84 -1.62 11.42 12.62
N ASN A 85 -1.29 11.39 13.89
CA ASN A 85 -2.23 11.07 14.97
C ASN A 85 -2.97 12.30 15.54
N GLY A 86 -2.49 13.50 15.25
CA GLY A 86 -3.03 14.76 15.73
C GLY A 86 -4.17 15.31 14.88
N SER A 87 -4.26 16.64 14.86
CA SER A 87 -5.35 17.38 14.22
C SER A 87 -4.95 18.11 12.93
N SER A 88 -3.88 17.68 12.26
CA SER A 88 -3.49 18.27 10.98
C SER A 88 -4.63 18.20 9.97
N ALA A 89 -4.94 19.30 9.30
CA ALA A 89 -6.03 19.41 8.34
C ALA A 89 -5.84 18.54 7.09
N PHE A 90 -4.59 18.15 6.76
CA PHE A 90 -4.25 17.46 5.51
C PHE A 90 -3.55 16.12 5.74
N TYR A 91 -2.74 15.99 6.78
CA TYR A 91 -1.86 14.84 6.98
C TYR A 91 -2.32 13.90 8.08
N SER A 92 -3.32 14.29 8.88
CA SER A 92 -3.80 13.45 9.97
C SER A 92 -4.64 12.26 9.48
N TYR A 93 -4.67 11.21 10.28
CA TYR A 93 -5.56 10.07 10.05
C TYR A 93 -7.02 10.51 9.89
N ASN A 94 -7.49 11.44 10.73
CA ASN A 94 -8.87 11.94 10.67
C ASN A 94 -9.16 12.65 9.35
N ALA A 95 -8.25 13.49 8.85
CA ALA A 95 -8.41 14.15 7.57
C ALA A 95 -8.46 13.14 6.42
N LEU A 96 -7.53 12.18 6.37
CA LEU A 96 -7.44 11.21 5.30
C LEU A 96 -8.52 10.11 5.37
N SER A 97 -9.02 9.78 6.55
CA SER A 97 -10.11 8.80 6.70
C SER A 97 -11.44 9.27 6.11
N SER A 98 -11.61 10.58 5.87
CA SER A 98 -12.77 11.16 5.18
C SER A 98 -12.85 10.80 3.69
N ILE A 99 -11.79 10.23 3.12
CA ILE A 99 -11.79 9.71 1.74
C ILE A 99 -12.92 8.71 1.52
N ILE A 100 -13.66 8.89 0.45
CA ILE A 100 -14.72 7.99 0.01
C ILE A 100 -14.14 7.08 -1.07
N ILE A 101 -14.17 5.77 -0.83
CA ILE A 101 -13.80 4.75 -1.80
C ILE A 101 -14.97 3.79 -1.90
N ARG A 102 -15.61 3.72 -3.05
CA ARG A 102 -16.78 2.84 -3.26
C ARG A 102 -16.78 2.23 -4.65
N ARG A 103 -17.31 1.03 -4.76
CA ARG A 103 -17.62 0.40 -6.04
C ARG A 103 -18.89 1.04 -6.61
N GLN A 104 -18.89 1.35 -7.89
CA GLN A 104 -20.02 1.96 -8.56
C GLN A 104 -20.98 0.87 -9.06
N GLY A 105 -22.06 0.62 -8.30
CA GLY A 105 -23.05 -0.42 -8.62
C GLY A 105 -22.42 -1.81 -8.75
N ASN A 106 -22.84 -2.55 -9.79
CA ASN A 106 -22.30 -3.87 -10.12
C ASN A 106 -21.13 -3.82 -11.12
N SER A 107 -20.63 -2.64 -11.45
CA SER A 107 -19.51 -2.47 -12.37
C SER A 107 -18.17 -2.76 -11.68
N ASP A 108 -17.08 -2.87 -12.45
CA ASP A 108 -15.72 -2.94 -11.92
C ASP A 108 -15.09 -1.56 -11.68
N LEU A 109 -15.91 -0.51 -11.76
CA LEU A 109 -15.47 0.86 -11.52
C LEU A 109 -15.43 1.15 -10.02
N ILE A 110 -14.33 1.80 -9.60
CA ILE A 110 -14.15 2.29 -8.23
C ILE A 110 -14.12 3.81 -8.28
N GLU A 111 -14.98 4.41 -7.51
CA GLU A 111 -15.01 5.85 -7.29
C GLU A 111 -14.15 6.18 -6.06
N ILE A 112 -13.26 7.18 -6.22
CA ILE A 112 -12.48 7.76 -5.13
C ILE A 112 -12.81 9.25 -5.10
N ALA A 113 -13.30 9.73 -3.95
CA ALA A 113 -13.60 11.15 -3.76
C ALA A 113 -12.95 11.64 -2.46
N TYR A 114 -12.39 12.83 -2.52
CA TYR A 114 -11.80 13.54 -1.39
C TYR A 114 -12.07 15.05 -1.52
N THR A 115 -12.26 15.72 -0.40
CA THR A 115 -12.49 17.16 -0.36
C THR A 115 -11.57 17.77 0.69
N SER A 116 -10.85 18.81 0.30
CA SER A 116 -10.07 19.64 1.21
C SER A 116 -10.11 21.11 0.77
N THR A 117 -9.52 22.00 1.55
CA THR A 117 -9.43 23.42 1.26
C THR A 117 -8.27 23.78 0.33
N ASP A 118 -7.46 22.81 -0.06
CA ASP A 118 -6.31 22.99 -0.95
C ASP A 118 -6.45 22.11 -2.20
N PRO A 119 -6.55 22.70 -3.41
CA PRO A 119 -6.72 21.93 -4.64
C PRO A 119 -5.57 20.97 -4.94
N GLY A 120 -4.32 21.41 -4.71
CA GLY A 120 -3.12 20.59 -4.94
C GLY A 120 -3.09 19.38 -4.00
N ILE A 121 -3.35 19.59 -2.72
CA ILE A 121 -3.46 18.53 -1.74
C ILE A 121 -4.61 17.59 -2.07
N THR A 122 -5.78 18.10 -2.46
CA THR A 122 -6.94 17.28 -2.86
C THR A 122 -6.58 16.36 -4.02
N TRP A 123 -6.00 16.90 -5.08
CA TRP A 123 -5.59 16.14 -6.26
C TRP A 123 -4.56 15.06 -5.92
N ASN A 124 -3.49 15.44 -5.23
CA ASN A 124 -2.43 14.50 -4.89
C ASN A 124 -2.89 13.42 -3.91
N THR A 125 -3.79 13.73 -2.99
CA THR A 125 -4.38 12.73 -2.09
C THR A 125 -5.16 11.67 -2.88
N VAL A 126 -6.04 12.09 -3.81
CA VAL A 126 -6.79 11.13 -4.65
C VAL A 126 -5.84 10.30 -5.51
N LYS A 127 -4.82 10.92 -6.10
CA LYS A 127 -3.80 10.24 -6.91
C LYS A 127 -3.05 9.18 -6.09
N LEU A 128 -2.52 9.55 -4.92
CA LEU A 128 -1.77 8.64 -4.05
C LEU A 128 -2.65 7.47 -3.56
N VAL A 129 -3.89 7.74 -3.18
CA VAL A 129 -4.83 6.67 -2.78
C VAL A 129 -5.16 5.74 -3.95
N SER A 130 -5.28 6.29 -5.17
CA SER A 130 -5.48 5.46 -6.38
C SER A 130 -4.28 4.55 -6.65
N GLU A 131 -3.06 5.03 -6.43
CA GLU A 131 -1.83 4.24 -6.56
C GLU A 131 -1.76 3.14 -5.49
N GLU A 132 -2.08 3.45 -4.23
CA GLU A 132 -2.14 2.47 -3.15
C GLU A 132 -3.25 1.42 -3.38
N LEU A 133 -4.38 1.81 -3.95
CA LEU A 133 -5.45 0.89 -4.33
C LEU A 133 -4.97 -0.11 -5.41
N LYS A 134 -4.29 0.39 -6.46
CA LYS A 134 -3.71 -0.46 -7.51
C LYS A 134 -2.67 -1.42 -6.94
N TYR A 135 -1.79 -0.92 -6.08
CA TYR A 135 -0.77 -1.74 -5.42
C TYR A 135 -1.40 -2.85 -4.56
N SER A 136 -2.36 -2.49 -3.72
CA SER A 136 -3.09 -3.45 -2.87
C SER A 136 -3.85 -4.50 -3.68
N TYR A 137 -4.48 -4.09 -4.79
CA TYR A 137 -5.19 -5.00 -5.68
C TYR A 137 -4.24 -5.99 -6.36
N ASN A 138 -3.12 -5.51 -6.89
CA ASN A 138 -2.12 -6.36 -7.53
C ASN A 138 -1.51 -7.36 -6.54
N ASN A 139 -1.14 -6.91 -5.35
CA ASN A 139 -0.61 -7.79 -4.31
C ASN A 139 -1.60 -8.89 -3.91
N LEU A 140 -2.86 -8.55 -3.74
CA LEU A 140 -3.90 -9.53 -3.43
C LEU A 140 -4.03 -10.58 -4.55
N ARG A 141 -3.99 -10.16 -5.81
CA ARG A 141 -4.02 -11.08 -6.96
C ARG A 141 -2.81 -12.01 -6.99
N TYR A 142 -1.61 -11.48 -6.76
CA TYR A 142 -0.38 -12.28 -6.72
C TYR A 142 -0.41 -13.31 -5.57
N GLN A 143 -0.85 -12.90 -4.38
CA GLN A 143 -0.98 -13.81 -3.25
C GLN A 143 -1.98 -14.93 -3.56
N THR A 144 -3.16 -14.60 -4.08
CA THR A 144 -4.18 -15.59 -4.46
C THR A 144 -3.64 -16.56 -5.53
N ALA A 145 -2.95 -16.07 -6.54
CA ALA A 145 -2.37 -16.92 -7.59
C ALA A 145 -1.29 -17.87 -7.01
N ASN A 146 -0.42 -17.37 -6.16
CA ASN A 146 0.60 -18.19 -5.50
C ASN A 146 0.01 -19.26 -4.59
N ASP A 147 -1.06 -18.95 -3.85
CA ASP A 147 -1.74 -19.90 -2.99
C ASP A 147 -2.38 -21.04 -3.82
N ILE A 148 -2.98 -20.69 -4.97
CA ILE A 148 -3.53 -21.67 -5.92
C ILE A 148 -2.43 -22.57 -6.49
N VAL A 149 -1.30 -22.01 -6.89
CA VAL A 149 -0.15 -22.78 -7.40
C VAL A 149 0.35 -23.76 -6.34
N LYS A 150 0.58 -23.30 -5.12
CA LYS A 150 1.01 -24.15 -4.00
C LYS A 150 0.02 -25.28 -3.72
N TYR A 151 -1.27 -24.98 -3.72
CA TYR A 151 -2.32 -26.00 -3.55
C TYR A 151 -2.21 -27.10 -4.62
N TYR A 152 -2.09 -26.73 -5.89
CA TYR A 152 -1.95 -27.72 -6.97
C TYR A 152 -0.63 -28.47 -6.92
N GLU A 153 0.47 -27.87 -6.52
CA GLU A 153 1.75 -28.57 -6.32
C GLU A 153 1.65 -29.64 -5.22
N GLU A 154 0.98 -29.32 -4.12
CA GLU A 154 0.72 -30.26 -3.03
C GLU A 154 -0.18 -31.43 -3.48
N GLU A 155 -1.24 -31.15 -4.21
CA GLU A 155 -2.14 -32.17 -4.76
C GLU A 155 -1.41 -33.08 -5.76
N LEU A 156 -0.61 -32.52 -6.65
CA LEU A 156 0.22 -33.28 -7.60
C LEU A 156 1.20 -34.19 -6.84
N LYS A 157 1.80 -33.72 -5.76
CA LYS A 157 2.70 -34.53 -4.93
C LYS A 157 1.98 -35.71 -4.30
N LYS A 158 0.78 -35.51 -3.76
CA LYS A 158 -0.07 -36.56 -3.20
C LYS A 158 -0.45 -37.60 -4.25
N LEU A 159 -0.90 -37.14 -5.45
CA LEU A 159 -1.28 -38.04 -6.52
C LEU A 159 -0.10 -38.86 -7.04
N ARG A 160 1.10 -38.29 -7.14
CA ARG A 160 2.33 -39.02 -7.50
C ARG A 160 2.66 -40.14 -6.51
N VAL A 161 2.52 -39.85 -5.20
CA VAL A 161 2.73 -40.87 -4.15
C VAL A 161 1.72 -42.00 -4.27
N GLN A 162 0.45 -41.69 -4.52
CA GLN A 162 -0.60 -42.69 -4.73
C GLN A 162 -0.34 -43.50 -5.99
N LEU A 163 0.04 -42.88 -7.10
CA LEU A 163 0.37 -43.58 -8.34
C LEU A 163 1.52 -44.56 -8.13
N ASN A 164 2.63 -44.09 -7.56
CA ASN A 164 3.79 -44.95 -7.28
C ASN A 164 3.42 -46.14 -6.39
N LYS A 165 2.54 -45.92 -5.41
CA LYS A 165 2.05 -47.02 -4.57
C LYS A 165 1.28 -48.04 -5.37
N GLN A 166 0.35 -47.61 -6.23
CA GLN A 166 -0.45 -48.49 -7.09
C GLN A 166 0.42 -49.24 -8.13
N GLU A 167 1.41 -48.57 -8.70
CA GLU A 167 2.37 -49.19 -9.62
C GLU A 167 3.18 -50.26 -8.93
N ASN A 168 3.63 -50.05 -7.71
CA ASN A 168 4.33 -51.04 -6.91
C ASN A 168 3.44 -52.24 -6.57
N GLU A 169 2.19 -51.99 -6.15
CA GLU A 169 1.19 -53.02 -5.87
C GLU A 169 0.87 -53.86 -7.12
N LEU A 170 0.77 -53.23 -8.28
CA LEU A 170 0.56 -53.92 -9.56
C LEU A 170 1.79 -54.76 -9.95
N THR A 171 2.98 -54.21 -9.76
CA THR A 171 4.24 -54.93 -10.01
C THR A 171 4.35 -56.15 -9.14
N ASP A 172 4.08 -56.02 -7.83
CA ASP A 172 4.08 -57.14 -6.89
C ASP A 172 3.04 -58.19 -7.25
N TYR A 173 1.86 -57.79 -7.69
CA TYR A 173 0.81 -58.71 -8.15
C TYR A 173 1.26 -59.49 -9.39
N ASN A 174 1.85 -58.80 -10.39
CA ASN A 174 2.33 -59.43 -11.60
C ASN A 174 3.48 -60.42 -11.33
N VAL A 175 4.43 -60.07 -10.43
CA VAL A 175 5.53 -60.95 -10.00
C VAL A 175 4.98 -62.21 -9.32
N LYS A 176 4.04 -62.05 -8.42
CA LYS A 176 3.41 -63.19 -7.73
C LYS A 176 2.63 -64.13 -8.66
N ASN A 177 1.97 -63.57 -9.69
CA ASN A 177 1.19 -64.39 -10.63
C ASN A 177 2.03 -64.95 -11.81
N SER A 178 3.18 -64.35 -12.15
CA SER A 178 4.10 -64.91 -13.16
C SER A 178 4.97 -66.06 -12.63
N VAL A 179 5.00 -66.28 -11.34
CA VAL A 179 5.65 -67.44 -10.70
C VAL A 179 4.75 -68.70 -10.66
N ILE A 180 3.47 -68.58 -11.10
CA ILE A 180 2.48 -69.67 -11.09
C ILE A 180 2.28 -70.30 -12.50
N ASN A 181 3.07 -69.95 -13.51
CA ASN A 181 3.07 -70.58 -14.86
C ASN A 181 4.36 -71.32 -15.13
#